data_bee0d278552c9ebf372237f44227052d
#
_entry.id   bee0d278552c9ebf372237f44227052d
#
_cell.length_a   1.000
_cell.length_b   1.000
_cell.length_c   1.000
_cell.angle_alpha   90.00
_cell.angle_beta   90.00
_cell.angle_gamma   90.00
#
_symmetry.space_group_name_H-M   'P 1'
#
loop_
_entity.id
_entity.type
_entity.pdbx_description
1 polymer ?
#
loop_
_entity_poly.entity_id
_entity_poly.type
_entity_poly.pdbx_seq_one_letter_code
_entity_poly.pdbx_strand_id
1 'polypeptide(L)'
;ETAYPFAKYDQLFVPEFNAGAMENAACVTILEDYVFRSRVTDAAYEQRANTILHELAHMWFGDLVTMKWWNDLWLNESFAEWASTIATAEATEWTEAWTTFQAMEKSWAYRQDQLPSTHPIVATINDLEDVQVNFDGITYAKGGSVLKQLVAYVGRDAFFAGVSNYFTANAWKNAELADLLRELEKTSGRELTSWSAKWLETAGVNTLKPVIETDENGVITRFDIAQTAHPDYPTIRPHRLAVGFYDFRGDELVRTRRIELDVDGASTSVAEAIGVTRTPLVLVNDDDLAYAKIRLDDESLATSIEHLAKISDPLARALVWGSAWDATRDSEVAGSDYVDLVLRNIATETESTTIRTTLAQVATVARMYVTPARRDETIRRIADTMLTFAENAEPGSDGQFQFLRTFATMASTPEHGEVLRQIRSGEKTIDGITVDTDLDWDLLEGMVLSGVATDTDIDIALAADNTANGAQAAARLRATIPTTDGKRTVFELIRDDASLPNAIVDHTIRGYQHLNDVS
;
A
#
# COMPACT_ATOMS: atom_id res chain seq x y z
N GLU A 1 -18.69 -23.72 7.75
CA GLU A 1 -19.40 -22.55 7.18
C GLU A 1 -20.29 -21.93 8.26
N THR A 2 -20.12 -20.61 8.52
CA THR A 2 -20.97 -19.87 9.46
C THR A 2 -21.94 -19.01 8.65
N ALA A 3 -23.25 -19.25 8.83
CA ALA A 3 -24.29 -18.50 8.11
C ALA A 3 -24.23 -17.00 8.43
N TYR A 4 -24.65 -16.16 7.47
CA TYR A 4 -24.81 -14.73 7.69
C TYR A 4 -25.82 -14.48 8.84
N PRO A 5 -25.44 -13.69 9.86
CA PRO A 5 -26.23 -13.64 11.10
C PRO A 5 -27.46 -12.72 11.07
N PHE A 6 -27.59 -11.86 10.05
CA PHE A 6 -28.66 -10.87 9.98
C PHE A 6 -29.67 -11.17 8.85
N ALA A 7 -30.81 -10.49 8.85
CA ALA A 7 -31.86 -10.70 7.87
C ALA A 7 -31.66 -9.92 6.56
N LYS A 8 -30.83 -8.88 6.59
CA LYS A 8 -30.54 -7.99 5.44
C LYS A 8 -29.11 -7.44 5.53
N TYR A 9 -28.64 -6.83 4.46
CA TYR A 9 -27.38 -6.10 4.39
C TYR A 9 -27.59 -4.85 3.53
N ASP A 10 -27.72 -3.69 4.18
CA ASP A 10 -27.89 -2.40 3.50
C ASP A 10 -26.52 -1.70 3.42
N GLN A 11 -26.29 -0.95 2.34
CA GLN A 11 -25.10 -0.13 2.11
C GLN A 11 -25.54 1.31 1.86
N LEU A 12 -25.06 2.25 2.67
CA LEU A 12 -25.40 3.66 2.56
C LEU A 12 -24.12 4.47 2.27
N PHE A 13 -24.08 5.10 1.11
CA PHE A 13 -23.02 6.07 0.80
C PHE A 13 -23.39 7.41 1.43
N VAL A 14 -22.51 7.92 2.31
CA VAL A 14 -22.80 9.07 3.18
C VAL A 14 -21.86 10.23 2.82
N PRO A 15 -22.41 11.43 2.52
CA PRO A 15 -21.61 12.63 2.28
C PRO A 15 -20.75 13.01 3.50
N GLU A 16 -19.51 13.41 3.25
CA GLU A 16 -18.55 13.88 4.25
C GLU A 16 -18.39 12.92 5.45
N PHE A 17 -18.50 11.60 5.23
CA PHE A 17 -18.26 10.63 6.28
C PHE A 17 -16.80 10.69 6.73
N ASN A 18 -16.57 10.72 8.06
CA ASN A 18 -15.22 10.93 8.63
C ASN A 18 -14.35 9.67 8.68
N ALA A 19 -14.81 8.54 8.13
CA ALA A 19 -14.08 7.28 7.98
C ALA A 19 -14.25 6.75 6.56
N GLY A 20 -13.51 5.72 6.18
CA GLY A 20 -13.70 5.04 4.89
C GLY A 20 -15.05 4.35 4.81
N ALA A 21 -15.38 3.59 5.84
CA ALA A 21 -16.68 2.96 6.05
C ALA A 21 -16.88 2.63 7.54
N MET A 22 -18.03 2.05 7.90
CA MET A 22 -18.37 1.65 9.26
C MET A 22 -19.35 0.47 9.23
N GLU A 23 -19.05 -0.55 9.97
CA GLU A 23 -19.72 -1.84 10.02
C GLU A 23 -21.02 -1.87 10.84
N ASN A 24 -21.80 -0.81 10.86
CA ASN A 24 -23.06 -0.86 11.58
C ASN A 24 -23.86 -2.11 11.21
N ALA A 25 -24.25 -2.90 12.22
CA ALA A 25 -24.85 -4.23 12.03
C ALA A 25 -25.97 -4.25 11.00
N ALA A 26 -25.79 -4.97 9.91
CA ALA A 26 -26.70 -5.10 8.77
C ALA A 26 -27.01 -3.79 7.99
N CYS A 27 -26.34 -2.66 8.28
CA CYS A 27 -26.58 -1.37 7.63
C CYS A 27 -25.30 -0.54 7.59
N VAL A 28 -24.37 -0.91 6.72
CA VAL A 28 -23.04 -0.32 6.57
C VAL A 28 -23.15 1.10 6.03
N THR A 29 -22.36 2.02 6.60
CA THR A 29 -22.15 3.37 6.04
C THR A 29 -20.79 3.45 5.36
N ILE A 30 -20.74 4.06 4.18
CA ILE A 30 -19.56 4.12 3.32
C ILE A 30 -19.36 5.58 2.88
N LEU A 31 -18.12 6.04 2.82
CA LEU A 31 -17.78 7.37 2.34
C LEU A 31 -18.22 7.56 0.87
N GLU A 32 -18.79 8.72 0.56
CA GLU A 32 -19.28 9.05 -0.79
C GLU A 32 -18.19 9.05 -1.87
N ASP A 33 -16.91 9.17 -1.51
CA ASP A 33 -15.79 9.10 -2.45
C ASP A 33 -15.73 7.77 -3.23
N TYR A 34 -16.39 6.74 -2.75
CA TYR A 34 -16.55 5.47 -3.48
C TYR A 34 -17.66 5.51 -4.55
N VAL A 35 -18.42 6.63 -4.68
CA VAL A 35 -19.37 6.88 -5.77
C VAL A 35 -18.67 7.73 -6.83
N PHE A 36 -18.05 7.08 -7.79
CA PHE A 36 -17.22 7.73 -8.79
C PHE A 36 -18.06 8.53 -9.78
N ARG A 37 -17.76 9.82 -9.98
CA ARG A 37 -18.41 10.74 -10.92
C ARG A 37 -17.65 10.89 -12.23
N SER A 38 -16.39 10.47 -12.26
CA SER A 38 -15.46 10.54 -13.37
C SER A 38 -14.74 9.21 -13.53
N ARG A 39 -13.89 9.10 -14.55
CA ARG A 39 -13.02 7.94 -14.69
C ARG A 39 -12.07 7.84 -13.49
N VAL A 40 -12.01 6.65 -12.92
CA VAL A 40 -11.03 6.28 -11.88
C VAL A 40 -10.17 5.13 -12.35
N THR A 41 -9.11 4.82 -11.60
CA THR A 41 -8.22 3.68 -11.85
C THR A 41 -8.89 2.37 -11.46
N ASP A 42 -8.42 1.26 -12.04
CA ASP A 42 -8.82 -0.09 -11.62
C ASP A 42 -8.55 -0.31 -10.13
N ALA A 43 -7.45 0.24 -9.60
CA ALA A 43 -7.15 0.25 -8.17
C ALA A 43 -8.27 0.86 -7.30
N ALA A 44 -8.98 1.88 -7.79
CA ALA A 44 -10.10 2.49 -7.05
C ALA A 44 -11.34 1.58 -7.04
N TYR A 45 -11.61 0.88 -8.14
CA TYR A 45 -12.69 -0.12 -8.19
C TYR A 45 -12.41 -1.31 -7.28
N GLU A 46 -11.18 -1.84 -7.33
CA GLU A 46 -10.72 -2.91 -6.44
C GLU A 46 -10.83 -2.49 -4.97
N GLN A 47 -10.35 -1.29 -4.62
CA GLN A 47 -10.43 -0.77 -3.26
C GLN A 47 -11.87 -0.65 -2.77
N ARG A 48 -12.82 -0.19 -3.62
CA ARG A 48 -14.24 -0.18 -3.27
C ARG A 48 -14.78 -1.58 -3.01
N ALA A 49 -14.44 -2.55 -3.87
CA ALA A 49 -14.86 -3.95 -3.68
C ALA A 49 -14.29 -4.52 -2.38
N ASN A 50 -13.00 -4.29 -2.10
CA ASN A 50 -12.35 -4.71 -0.86
C ASN A 50 -12.99 -4.06 0.38
N THR A 51 -13.26 -2.75 0.35
CA THR A 51 -13.94 -2.05 1.46
C THR A 51 -15.32 -2.64 1.73
N ILE A 52 -16.13 -2.89 0.70
CA ILE A 52 -17.44 -3.53 0.87
C ILE A 52 -17.34 -4.91 1.52
N LEU A 53 -16.32 -5.70 1.13
CA LEU A 53 -16.07 -7.02 1.70
C LEU A 53 -15.48 -6.95 3.12
N HIS A 54 -14.72 -5.89 3.44
CA HIS A 54 -14.24 -5.59 4.79
C HIS A 54 -15.43 -5.37 5.74
N GLU A 55 -16.33 -4.47 5.39
CA GLU A 55 -17.52 -4.20 6.17
C GLU A 55 -18.46 -5.44 6.27
N LEU A 56 -18.51 -6.25 5.22
CA LEU A 56 -19.24 -7.50 5.26
C LEU A 56 -18.61 -8.52 6.22
N ALA A 57 -17.28 -8.59 6.28
CA ALA A 57 -16.57 -9.50 7.18
C ALA A 57 -16.84 -9.17 8.65
N HIS A 58 -17.00 -7.89 8.98
CA HIS A 58 -17.37 -7.44 10.33
C HIS A 58 -18.69 -7.99 10.83
N MET A 59 -19.61 -8.40 9.95
CA MET A 59 -20.86 -9.05 10.38
C MET A 59 -20.62 -10.32 11.20
N TRP A 60 -19.44 -10.94 11.07
CA TRP A 60 -18.97 -12.05 11.91
C TRP A 60 -17.90 -11.60 12.90
N PHE A 61 -16.88 -10.84 12.43
CA PHE A 61 -15.75 -10.36 13.22
C PHE A 61 -16.04 -8.93 13.72
N GLY A 62 -16.75 -8.81 14.82
CA GLY A 62 -17.20 -7.55 15.40
C GLY A 62 -18.65 -7.59 15.82
N ASP A 63 -19.57 -7.94 14.91
CA ASP A 63 -21.01 -7.92 15.17
C ASP A 63 -21.52 -9.23 15.78
N LEU A 64 -21.19 -10.39 15.18
CA LEU A 64 -21.57 -11.70 15.75
C LEU A 64 -20.77 -12.03 17.01
N VAL A 65 -19.45 -11.78 16.96
CA VAL A 65 -18.54 -11.94 18.09
C VAL A 65 -17.74 -10.65 18.24
N THR A 66 -17.93 -9.96 19.36
CA THR A 66 -17.28 -8.68 19.67
C THR A 66 -16.15 -8.92 20.68
N MET A 67 -15.04 -8.17 20.59
CA MET A 67 -13.99 -8.23 21.61
C MET A 67 -14.54 -7.84 22.99
N LYS A 68 -13.93 -8.38 24.06
CA LYS A 68 -14.26 -8.01 25.46
C LYS A 68 -13.83 -6.59 25.80
N TRP A 69 -12.68 -6.17 25.27
CA TRP A 69 -12.13 -4.83 25.43
C TRP A 69 -11.34 -4.41 24.19
N TRP A 70 -11.10 -3.15 24.03
CA TRP A 70 -10.46 -2.54 22.90
C TRP A 70 -8.98 -2.95 22.68
N ASN A 71 -8.32 -3.55 23.66
CA ASN A 71 -6.98 -4.14 23.44
C ASN A 71 -6.98 -5.23 22.37
N ASP A 72 -8.11 -5.86 22.14
CA ASP A 72 -8.33 -6.86 21.11
C ASP A 72 -9.09 -6.31 19.87
N LEU A 73 -9.00 -5.00 19.61
CA LEU A 73 -9.58 -4.36 18.41
C LEU A 73 -9.17 -5.08 17.11
N TRP A 74 -7.98 -5.63 17.07
CA TRP A 74 -7.45 -6.42 15.98
C TRP A 74 -8.28 -7.69 15.66
N LEU A 75 -9.00 -8.26 16.62
CA LEU A 75 -9.92 -9.39 16.38
C LEU A 75 -11.08 -9.00 15.44
N ASN A 76 -11.39 -7.72 15.35
CA ASN A 76 -12.33 -7.18 14.38
C ASN A 76 -11.57 -6.76 13.11
N GLU A 77 -10.67 -5.79 13.22
CA GLU A 77 -10.06 -5.08 12.09
C GLU A 77 -9.07 -5.92 11.28
N SER A 78 -8.14 -6.60 11.97
CA SER A 78 -7.18 -7.46 11.26
C SER A 78 -7.87 -8.63 10.55
N PHE A 79 -8.92 -9.19 11.19
CA PHE A 79 -9.69 -10.27 10.57
C PHE A 79 -10.53 -9.79 9.40
N ALA A 80 -11.17 -8.61 9.49
CA ALA A 80 -11.89 -8.02 8.37
C ALA A 80 -10.95 -7.71 7.21
N GLU A 81 -9.76 -7.16 7.50
CA GLU A 81 -8.71 -6.86 6.51
C GLU A 81 -8.21 -8.13 5.78
N TRP A 82 -7.91 -9.19 6.54
CA TRP A 82 -7.53 -10.47 5.95
C TRP A 82 -8.67 -11.13 5.18
N ALA A 83 -9.89 -11.12 5.75
CA ALA A 83 -11.05 -11.79 5.15
C ALA A 83 -11.54 -11.08 3.89
N SER A 84 -11.51 -9.74 3.85
CA SER A 84 -11.82 -8.97 2.65
C SER A 84 -10.83 -9.26 1.53
N THR A 85 -9.53 -9.28 1.84
CA THR A 85 -8.49 -9.53 0.84
C THR A 85 -8.62 -10.92 0.22
N ILE A 86 -8.81 -11.97 1.04
CA ILE A 86 -8.99 -13.33 0.51
C ILE A 86 -10.30 -13.47 -0.27
N ALA A 87 -11.38 -12.80 0.18
CA ALA A 87 -12.65 -12.80 -0.52
C ALA A 87 -12.58 -12.02 -1.84
N THR A 88 -11.89 -10.89 -1.87
CA THR A 88 -11.62 -10.14 -3.09
C THR A 88 -10.90 -11.01 -4.11
N ALA A 89 -9.82 -11.70 -3.70
CA ALA A 89 -9.04 -12.58 -4.57
C ALA A 89 -9.80 -13.82 -5.07
N GLU A 90 -10.64 -14.44 -4.22
CA GLU A 90 -11.25 -15.74 -4.54
C GLU A 90 -12.70 -15.65 -5.05
N ALA A 91 -13.41 -14.54 -4.81
CA ALA A 91 -14.83 -14.40 -5.11
C ALA A 91 -15.16 -13.22 -6.03
N THR A 92 -14.18 -12.45 -6.50
CA THR A 92 -14.38 -11.33 -7.43
C THR A 92 -13.48 -11.46 -8.65
N GLU A 93 -13.57 -10.49 -9.56
CA GLU A 93 -12.66 -10.37 -10.72
C GLU A 93 -11.23 -9.92 -10.33
N TRP A 94 -11.03 -9.40 -9.13
CA TRP A 94 -9.75 -8.88 -8.61
C TRP A 94 -8.91 -10.01 -8.00
N THR A 95 -8.47 -10.94 -8.84
CA THR A 95 -7.73 -12.15 -8.40
C THR A 95 -6.37 -11.84 -7.79
N GLU A 96 -5.82 -10.66 -8.10
CA GLU A 96 -4.51 -10.20 -7.63
C GLU A 96 -4.57 -9.34 -6.34
N ALA A 97 -5.64 -9.47 -5.56
CA ALA A 97 -5.83 -8.66 -4.34
C ALA A 97 -4.67 -8.81 -3.32
N TRP A 98 -3.95 -9.92 -3.31
CA TRP A 98 -2.75 -10.07 -2.48
C TRP A 98 -1.56 -9.25 -2.98
N THR A 99 -1.50 -8.95 -4.28
CA THR A 99 -0.53 -8.00 -4.85
C THR A 99 -0.85 -6.58 -4.40
N THR A 100 -2.12 -6.20 -4.45
CA THR A 100 -2.61 -4.92 -3.89
C THR A 100 -2.32 -4.82 -2.40
N PHE A 101 -2.59 -5.86 -1.62
CA PHE A 101 -2.30 -5.90 -0.18
C PHE A 101 -0.81 -5.67 0.11
N GLN A 102 0.08 -6.33 -0.65
CA GLN A 102 1.51 -6.16 -0.50
C GLN A 102 1.94 -4.72 -0.88
N ALA A 103 1.49 -4.20 -2.00
CA ALA A 103 1.93 -2.91 -2.52
C ALA A 103 1.42 -1.72 -1.70
N MET A 104 0.19 -1.78 -1.17
CA MET A 104 -0.47 -0.68 -0.47
C MET A 104 -0.54 -0.91 1.03
N GLU A 105 -1.21 -1.97 1.49
CA GLU A 105 -1.51 -2.18 2.90
C GLU A 105 -0.24 -2.43 3.72
N LYS A 106 0.62 -3.34 3.28
CA LYS A 106 1.88 -3.58 3.97
C LYS A 106 2.82 -2.38 3.93
N SER A 107 2.80 -1.59 2.85
CA SER A 107 3.57 -0.33 2.79
C SER A 107 3.08 0.68 3.83
N TRP A 108 1.77 0.76 4.07
CA TRP A 108 1.19 1.56 5.14
C TRP A 108 1.62 1.06 6.52
N ALA A 109 1.51 -0.24 6.78
CA ALA A 109 1.96 -0.85 8.03
C ALA A 109 3.46 -0.63 8.28
N TYR A 110 4.33 -0.89 7.30
CA TYR A 110 5.77 -0.70 7.45
C TYR A 110 6.15 0.75 7.76
N ARG A 111 5.42 1.73 7.18
CA ARG A 111 5.64 3.13 7.50
C ARG A 111 5.37 3.43 8.97
N GLN A 112 4.27 2.94 9.53
CA GLN A 112 3.86 3.19 10.90
C GLN A 112 4.67 2.37 11.91
N ASP A 113 4.95 1.11 11.62
CA ASP A 113 5.66 0.19 12.52
C ASP A 113 7.15 0.51 12.71
N GLN A 114 7.66 1.52 11.99
CA GLN A 114 9.02 2.06 12.10
C GLN A 114 9.09 3.43 12.81
N LEU A 115 7.95 3.99 13.18
CA LEU A 115 7.90 5.27 13.90
C LEU A 115 8.06 5.05 15.40
N PRO A 116 8.49 6.08 16.16
CA PRO A 116 8.52 6.03 17.64
C PRO A 116 7.14 5.78 18.26
N SER A 117 6.06 6.03 17.52
CA SER A 117 4.67 5.78 17.93
C SER A 117 4.20 4.35 17.62
N THR A 118 5.07 3.43 17.17
CA THR A 118 4.69 2.04 16.94
C THR A 118 4.21 1.38 18.22
N HIS A 119 3.34 0.41 18.07
CA HIS A 119 2.75 -0.35 19.19
C HIS A 119 2.55 -1.83 18.78
N PRO A 120 2.34 -2.74 19.75
CA PRO A 120 1.93 -4.11 19.46
C PRO A 120 0.55 -4.16 18.78
N ILE A 121 0.25 -5.26 18.07
CA ILE A 121 -1.11 -5.49 17.52
C ILE A 121 -2.12 -5.57 18.67
N VAL A 122 -1.80 -6.30 19.74
CA VAL A 122 -2.55 -6.25 21.01
C VAL A 122 -2.03 -5.05 21.81
N ALA A 123 -2.73 -3.93 21.71
CA ALA A 123 -2.31 -2.68 22.32
C ALA A 123 -2.82 -2.53 23.76
N THR A 124 -2.16 -1.69 24.56
CA THR A 124 -2.69 -1.28 25.86
C THR A 124 -3.65 -0.11 25.65
N ILE A 125 -4.93 -0.31 25.94
CA ILE A 125 -5.99 0.68 25.73
C ILE A 125 -6.61 1.04 27.08
N ASN A 126 -6.47 2.30 27.47
CA ASN A 126 -6.98 2.82 28.75
C ASN A 126 -8.31 3.54 28.58
N ASP A 127 -8.51 4.21 27.44
CA ASP A 127 -9.69 5.03 27.15
C ASP A 127 -9.97 5.12 25.64
N LEU A 128 -10.96 5.92 25.23
CA LEU A 128 -11.36 6.08 23.83
C LEU A 128 -10.37 6.91 23.01
N GLU A 129 -9.53 7.74 23.62
CA GLU A 129 -8.48 8.46 22.91
C GLU A 129 -7.41 7.48 22.46
N ASP A 130 -7.03 6.53 23.31
CA ASP A 130 -6.14 5.41 22.93
C ASP A 130 -6.74 4.57 21.79
N VAL A 131 -8.06 4.31 21.80
CA VAL A 131 -8.74 3.59 20.72
C VAL A 131 -8.56 4.31 19.38
N GLN A 132 -8.82 5.63 19.35
CA GLN A 132 -8.79 6.39 18.09
C GLN A 132 -7.42 6.36 17.40
N VAL A 133 -6.33 6.40 18.15
CA VAL A 133 -4.98 6.36 17.59
C VAL A 133 -4.53 4.95 17.17
N ASN A 134 -5.28 3.92 17.56
CA ASN A 134 -5.03 2.53 17.18
C ASN A 134 -5.81 2.06 15.93
N PHE A 135 -6.65 2.91 15.32
CA PHE A 135 -7.18 2.68 13.97
C PHE A 135 -6.10 3.01 12.93
N ASP A 136 -5.11 2.15 12.79
CA ASP A 136 -3.91 2.41 12.02
C ASP A 136 -3.40 1.18 11.24
N GLY A 137 -2.34 1.36 10.44
CA GLY A 137 -1.76 0.28 9.64
C GLY A 137 -1.21 -0.89 10.45
N ILE A 138 -1.01 -0.74 11.77
CA ILE A 138 -0.59 -1.85 12.63
C ILE A 138 -1.79 -2.74 12.95
N THR A 139 -2.88 -2.16 13.41
CA THR A 139 -4.11 -2.90 13.72
C THR A 139 -4.72 -3.53 12.47
N TYR A 140 -4.73 -2.85 11.33
CA TYR A 140 -5.30 -3.34 10.07
C TYR A 140 -4.31 -4.23 9.30
N ALA A 141 -3.32 -3.63 8.69
CA ALA A 141 -2.50 -4.27 7.65
C ALA A 141 -1.40 -5.17 8.21
N LYS A 142 -0.69 -4.78 9.30
CA LYS A 142 0.23 -5.71 9.99
C LYS A 142 -0.54 -6.89 10.54
N GLY A 143 -1.68 -6.64 11.21
CA GLY A 143 -2.53 -7.69 11.74
C GLY A 143 -3.07 -8.63 10.66
N GLY A 144 -3.58 -8.10 9.55
CA GLY A 144 -4.02 -8.88 8.37
C GLY A 144 -2.90 -9.73 7.77
N SER A 145 -1.68 -9.16 7.65
CA SER A 145 -0.49 -9.90 7.19
C SER A 145 -0.08 -11.01 8.17
N VAL A 146 -0.15 -10.75 9.48
CA VAL A 146 0.15 -11.76 10.50
C VAL A 146 -0.89 -12.88 10.48
N LEU A 147 -2.16 -12.59 10.20
CA LEU A 147 -3.19 -13.62 9.98
C LEU A 147 -2.90 -14.45 8.72
N LYS A 148 -2.48 -13.83 7.59
CA LYS A 148 -2.03 -14.56 6.39
C LYS A 148 -0.90 -15.54 6.74
N GLN A 149 0.10 -15.08 7.50
CA GLN A 149 1.19 -15.92 7.98
C GLN A 149 0.69 -17.02 8.93
N LEU A 150 -0.25 -16.74 9.83
CA LEU A 150 -0.82 -17.73 10.73
C LEU A 150 -1.54 -18.83 9.95
N VAL A 151 -2.28 -18.48 8.89
CA VAL A 151 -2.89 -19.47 7.98
C VAL A 151 -1.84 -20.38 7.36
N ALA A 152 -0.70 -19.83 6.89
CA ALA A 152 0.41 -20.64 6.36
C ALA A 152 1.07 -21.51 7.44
N TYR A 153 1.13 -20.99 8.68
CA TYR A 153 1.75 -21.68 9.81
C TYR A 153 0.93 -22.86 10.35
N VAL A 154 -0.40 -22.70 10.50
CA VAL A 154 -1.29 -23.73 11.05
C VAL A 154 -1.93 -24.63 9.97
N GLY A 155 -1.90 -24.20 8.72
CA GLY A 155 -2.59 -24.82 7.58
C GLY A 155 -4.02 -24.28 7.39
N ARG A 156 -4.39 -24.05 6.13
CA ARG A 156 -5.65 -23.41 5.73
C ARG A 156 -6.88 -24.09 6.33
N ASP A 157 -7.00 -25.42 6.18
CA ASP A 157 -8.18 -26.17 6.62
C ASP A 157 -8.33 -26.10 8.15
N ALA A 158 -7.21 -26.22 8.87
CA ALA A 158 -7.18 -26.13 10.33
C ALA A 158 -7.57 -24.71 10.81
N PHE A 159 -7.08 -23.68 10.11
CA PHE A 159 -7.43 -22.28 10.41
C PHE A 159 -8.94 -22.04 10.25
N PHE A 160 -9.53 -22.39 9.12
CA PHE A 160 -10.98 -22.18 8.89
C PHE A 160 -11.84 -23.00 9.85
N ALA A 161 -11.43 -24.22 10.18
CA ALA A 161 -12.13 -25.04 11.18
C ALA A 161 -12.05 -24.39 12.57
N GLY A 162 -10.89 -23.88 12.97
CA GLY A 162 -10.71 -23.17 14.24
C GLY A 162 -11.55 -21.89 14.34
N VAL A 163 -11.56 -21.07 13.29
CA VAL A 163 -12.41 -19.86 13.21
C VAL A 163 -13.89 -20.21 13.27
N SER A 164 -14.34 -21.26 12.56
CA SER A 164 -15.73 -21.74 12.64
C SER A 164 -16.12 -22.17 14.05
N ASN A 165 -15.22 -22.88 14.77
CA ASN A 165 -15.41 -23.25 16.15
C ASN A 165 -15.48 -22.02 17.08
N TYR A 166 -14.59 -21.04 16.85
CA TYR A 166 -14.58 -19.78 17.59
C TYR A 166 -15.91 -19.03 17.47
N PHE A 167 -16.47 -18.90 16.27
CA PHE A 167 -17.80 -18.30 16.06
C PHE A 167 -18.89 -19.10 16.75
N THR A 168 -18.87 -20.42 16.62
CA THR A 168 -19.88 -21.29 17.23
C THR A 168 -19.90 -21.17 18.76
N ALA A 169 -18.71 -21.09 19.39
CA ALA A 169 -18.60 -20.99 20.83
C ALA A 169 -18.98 -19.62 21.38
N ASN A 170 -18.76 -18.55 20.61
CA ASN A 170 -18.85 -17.17 21.09
C ASN A 170 -19.95 -16.35 20.39
N ALA A 171 -20.78 -16.94 19.53
CA ALA A 171 -21.88 -16.24 18.83
C ALA A 171 -22.74 -15.42 19.79
N TRP A 172 -22.94 -14.12 19.48
CA TRP A 172 -23.69 -13.14 20.27
C TRP A 172 -23.08 -12.87 21.67
N LYS A 173 -21.76 -13.05 21.78
CA LYS A 173 -21.01 -12.83 23.03
C LYS A 173 -19.73 -12.04 22.74
N ASN A 174 -19.02 -11.74 23.82
CA ASN A 174 -17.70 -11.12 23.76
C ASN A 174 -16.61 -12.18 23.89
N ALA A 175 -15.51 -12.01 23.16
CA ALA A 175 -14.35 -12.90 23.17
C ALA A 175 -13.03 -12.13 23.34
N GLU A 176 -11.95 -12.85 23.57
CA GLU A 176 -10.59 -12.33 23.68
C GLU A 176 -9.63 -13.21 22.88
N LEU A 177 -8.39 -12.74 22.68
CA LEU A 177 -7.35 -13.47 21.95
C LEU A 177 -7.24 -14.95 22.38
N ALA A 178 -7.29 -15.23 23.68
CA ALA A 178 -7.17 -16.59 24.20
C ALA A 178 -8.29 -17.53 23.72
N ASP A 179 -9.48 -17.00 23.45
CA ASP A 179 -10.61 -17.81 22.95
C ASP A 179 -10.35 -18.27 21.51
N LEU A 180 -9.77 -17.41 20.67
CA LEU A 180 -9.39 -17.75 19.29
C LEU A 180 -8.22 -18.75 19.28
N LEU A 181 -7.14 -18.45 20.00
CA LEU A 181 -5.94 -19.32 20.04
C LEU A 181 -6.31 -20.73 20.47
N ARG A 182 -7.14 -20.88 21.49
CA ARG A 182 -7.62 -22.19 21.98
C ARG A 182 -8.26 -23.03 20.87
N GLU A 183 -9.09 -22.42 20.01
CA GLU A 183 -9.74 -23.17 18.93
C GLU A 183 -8.78 -23.47 17.77
N LEU A 184 -7.84 -22.57 17.47
CA LEU A 184 -6.80 -22.80 16.47
C LEU A 184 -5.80 -23.88 16.91
N GLU A 185 -5.41 -23.92 18.20
CA GLU A 185 -4.56 -24.98 18.75
C GLU A 185 -5.23 -26.36 18.67
N LYS A 186 -6.54 -26.44 18.97
CA LYS A 186 -7.31 -27.67 18.85
C LYS A 186 -7.36 -28.23 17.43
N THR A 187 -7.51 -27.35 16.44
CA THR A 187 -7.68 -27.77 15.03
C THR A 187 -6.35 -28.04 14.33
N SER A 188 -5.29 -27.32 14.71
CA SER A 188 -3.98 -27.42 14.07
C SER A 188 -3.03 -28.38 14.79
N GLY A 189 -3.22 -28.62 16.09
CA GLY A 189 -2.29 -29.36 16.94
C GLY A 189 -0.98 -28.62 17.23
N ARG A 190 -0.88 -27.31 16.87
CA ARG A 190 0.29 -26.47 17.14
C ARG A 190 0.08 -25.66 18.42
N GLU A 191 1.15 -25.45 19.18
CA GLU A 191 1.19 -24.51 20.29
C GLU A 191 1.35 -23.10 19.73
N LEU A 192 0.46 -22.18 20.13
CA LEU A 192 0.41 -20.81 19.61
C LEU A 192 0.72 -19.73 20.64
N THR A 193 0.83 -20.07 21.93
CA THR A 193 1.09 -19.08 23.00
C THR A 193 2.41 -18.35 22.79
N SER A 194 3.49 -19.06 22.49
CA SER A 194 4.81 -18.46 22.26
C SER A 194 4.88 -17.69 20.94
N TRP A 195 4.16 -18.17 19.92
CA TRP A 195 4.02 -17.48 18.64
C TRP A 195 3.25 -16.16 18.82
N SER A 196 2.12 -16.20 19.51
CA SER A 196 1.27 -15.04 19.82
C SER A 196 2.04 -13.98 20.60
N ALA A 197 2.74 -14.36 21.66
CA ALA A 197 3.53 -13.44 22.47
C ALA A 197 4.57 -12.65 21.65
N LYS A 198 5.19 -13.28 20.64
CA LYS A 198 6.15 -12.61 19.77
C LYS A 198 5.48 -11.75 18.68
N TRP A 199 4.39 -12.21 18.07
CA TRP A 199 3.78 -11.55 16.93
C TRP A 199 2.77 -10.50 17.33
N LEU A 200 1.92 -10.77 18.30
CA LEU A 200 0.79 -9.90 18.65
C LEU A 200 1.11 -8.94 19.79
N GLU A 201 2.05 -9.29 20.69
CA GLU A 201 2.31 -8.54 21.92
C GLU A 201 3.63 -7.74 21.88
N THR A 202 4.30 -7.66 20.71
CA THR A 202 5.53 -6.87 20.54
C THR A 202 5.46 -5.96 19.33
N ALA A 203 6.00 -4.73 19.47
CA ALA A 203 6.07 -3.73 18.40
C ALA A 203 7.25 -3.96 17.45
N GLY A 204 7.25 -3.27 16.32
CA GLY A 204 8.33 -3.21 15.34
C GLY A 204 8.28 -4.31 14.28
N VAL A 205 9.05 -4.12 13.21
CA VAL A 205 9.17 -5.00 12.04
C VAL A 205 10.58 -5.57 11.95
N ASN A 206 10.70 -6.84 11.56
CA ASN A 206 12.00 -7.47 11.26
C ASN A 206 12.44 -7.20 9.83
N THR A 207 13.76 -7.22 9.61
CA THR A 207 14.36 -7.19 8.28
C THR A 207 15.00 -8.53 7.99
N LEU A 208 14.70 -9.10 6.82
CA LEU A 208 15.24 -10.37 6.35
C LEU A 208 16.13 -10.12 5.13
N LYS A 209 17.35 -10.65 5.18
CA LYS A 209 18.34 -10.49 4.11
C LYS A 209 18.96 -11.84 3.74
N PRO A 210 19.04 -12.21 2.46
CA PRO A 210 19.78 -13.37 2.01
C PRO A 210 21.29 -13.13 2.15
N VAL A 211 22.01 -14.15 2.64
CA VAL A 211 23.47 -14.21 2.68
C VAL A 211 23.87 -15.44 1.87
N ILE A 212 24.32 -15.22 0.64
CA ILE A 212 24.61 -16.28 -0.33
C ILE A 212 26.10 -16.27 -0.67
N GLU A 213 26.73 -17.44 -0.60
CA GLU A 213 28.10 -17.67 -1.07
C GLU A 213 28.06 -18.76 -2.15
N THR A 214 28.82 -18.57 -3.22
CA THR A 214 28.92 -19.52 -4.35
C THR A 214 30.37 -19.96 -4.57
N ASP A 215 30.54 -21.12 -5.19
CA ASP A 215 31.83 -21.52 -5.72
C ASP A 215 32.13 -20.83 -7.08
N GLU A 216 33.27 -21.19 -7.69
CA GLU A 216 33.72 -20.65 -8.98
C GLU A 216 32.79 -20.99 -10.17
N ASN A 217 31.88 -21.95 -9.99
CA ASN A 217 30.90 -22.37 -11.00
C ASN A 217 29.50 -21.74 -10.74
N GLY A 218 29.37 -20.86 -9.74
CA GLY A 218 28.11 -20.27 -9.36
C GLY A 218 27.19 -21.20 -8.56
N VAL A 219 27.71 -22.30 -8.01
CA VAL A 219 26.94 -23.23 -7.18
C VAL A 219 26.94 -22.73 -5.74
N ILE A 220 25.77 -22.65 -5.13
CA ILE A 220 25.56 -22.18 -3.76
C ILE A 220 26.25 -23.14 -2.78
N THR A 221 27.22 -22.61 -2.03
CA THR A 221 27.94 -23.32 -0.97
C THR A 221 27.43 -22.96 0.41
N ARG A 222 26.82 -21.78 0.54
CA ARG A 222 26.14 -21.29 1.74
C ARG A 222 24.95 -20.43 1.37
N PHE A 223 23.83 -20.64 2.02
CA PHE A 223 22.68 -19.74 1.97
C PHE A 223 22.04 -19.63 3.34
N ASP A 224 22.14 -18.48 3.95
CA ASP A 224 21.47 -18.15 5.20
C ASP A 224 20.50 -16.98 4.98
N ILE A 225 19.38 -16.99 5.70
CA ILE A 225 18.51 -15.80 5.86
C ILE A 225 18.91 -15.15 7.18
N ALA A 226 19.54 -13.99 7.11
CA ALA A 226 19.84 -13.17 8.27
C ALA A 226 18.61 -12.38 8.67
N GLN A 227 18.30 -12.37 9.96
CA GLN A 227 17.18 -11.61 10.51
C GLN A 227 17.70 -10.57 11.52
N THR A 228 17.23 -9.32 11.37
CA THR A 228 17.52 -8.23 12.29
C THR A 228 16.24 -7.56 12.78
N ALA A 229 16.35 -6.81 13.88
CA ALA A 229 15.29 -5.99 14.45
C ALA A 229 15.85 -4.62 14.83
N HIS A 230 14.98 -3.61 14.92
CA HIS A 230 15.39 -2.30 15.39
C HIS A 230 15.84 -2.38 16.86
N PRO A 231 16.92 -1.66 17.27
CA PRO A 231 17.43 -1.74 18.65
C PRO A 231 16.39 -1.41 19.73
N ASP A 232 15.47 -0.50 19.47
CA ASP A 232 14.40 -0.13 20.40
C ASP A 232 13.28 -1.18 20.46
N TYR A 233 13.16 -2.04 19.45
CA TYR A 233 12.17 -3.12 19.31
C TYR A 233 12.86 -4.43 18.94
N PRO A 234 13.68 -5.02 19.83
CA PRO A 234 14.68 -6.04 19.49
C PRO A 234 14.11 -7.45 19.32
N THR A 235 12.79 -7.60 19.20
CA THR A 235 12.16 -8.92 19.09
C THR A 235 12.48 -9.58 17.76
N ILE A 236 13.14 -10.73 17.81
CA ILE A 236 13.35 -11.64 16.67
C ILE A 236 12.19 -12.62 16.64
N ARG A 237 11.45 -12.64 15.52
CA ARG A 237 10.22 -13.41 15.35
C ARG A 237 10.41 -14.63 14.47
N PRO A 238 9.67 -15.72 14.70
CA PRO A 238 9.61 -16.84 13.77
C PRO A 238 8.76 -16.45 12.54
N HIS A 239 9.21 -16.82 11.35
CA HIS A 239 8.49 -16.60 10.10
C HIS A 239 8.27 -17.91 9.36
N ARG A 240 7.11 -18.09 8.73
CA ARG A 240 6.90 -19.09 7.69
C ARG A 240 6.93 -18.36 6.35
N LEU A 241 7.90 -18.67 5.49
CA LEU A 241 8.08 -17.98 4.22
C LEU A 241 8.58 -18.92 3.11
N ALA A 242 8.54 -18.44 1.88
CA ALA A 242 9.15 -19.09 0.74
C ALA A 242 10.36 -18.29 0.23
N VAL A 243 11.31 -18.99 -0.39
CA VAL A 243 12.41 -18.42 -1.18
C VAL A 243 12.21 -18.83 -2.63
N GLY A 244 12.08 -17.86 -3.52
CA GLY A 244 11.95 -18.04 -4.97
C GLY A 244 13.28 -17.86 -5.69
N PHE A 245 13.58 -18.75 -6.63
CA PHE A 245 14.72 -18.67 -7.52
C PHE A 245 14.21 -18.40 -8.94
N TYR A 246 14.60 -17.26 -9.52
CA TYR A 246 14.14 -16.80 -10.82
C TYR A 246 15.28 -16.83 -11.82
N ASP A 247 15.05 -17.45 -12.97
CA ASP A 247 16.02 -17.60 -14.05
C ASP A 247 15.39 -17.28 -15.41
N PHE A 248 16.21 -16.90 -16.37
CA PHE A 248 15.75 -16.57 -17.70
C PHE A 248 15.27 -17.81 -18.46
N ARG A 249 14.09 -17.71 -19.07
CA ARG A 249 13.51 -18.65 -20.03
C ARG A 249 13.12 -17.87 -21.29
N GLY A 250 14.02 -17.84 -22.26
CA GLY A 250 13.90 -16.91 -23.37
C GLY A 250 14.06 -15.47 -22.88
N ASP A 251 13.04 -14.64 -23.07
CA ASP A 251 13.02 -13.24 -22.63
C ASP A 251 12.30 -13.01 -21.29
N GLU A 252 11.75 -14.05 -20.68
CA GLU A 252 11.05 -13.99 -19.40
C GLU A 252 11.96 -14.40 -18.24
N LEU A 253 11.78 -13.76 -17.08
CA LEU A 253 12.40 -14.12 -15.81
C LEU A 253 11.37 -14.88 -14.97
N VAL A 254 11.49 -16.22 -14.92
CA VAL A 254 10.50 -17.11 -14.34
C VAL A 254 11.01 -17.82 -13.10
N ARG A 255 10.12 -18.09 -12.14
CA ARG A 255 10.44 -18.87 -10.96
C ARG A 255 10.70 -20.33 -11.34
N THR A 256 11.95 -20.76 -11.20
CA THR A 256 12.40 -22.13 -11.52
C THR A 256 12.42 -23.05 -10.31
N ARG A 257 12.49 -22.47 -9.10
CA ARG A 257 12.48 -23.23 -7.85
C ARG A 257 11.84 -22.40 -6.74
N ARG A 258 11.17 -23.08 -5.82
CA ARG A 258 10.59 -22.53 -4.59
C ARG A 258 10.95 -23.43 -3.41
N ILE A 259 11.45 -22.82 -2.34
CA ILE A 259 11.76 -23.50 -1.07
C ILE A 259 10.95 -22.82 0.02
N GLU A 260 10.10 -23.57 0.71
CA GLU A 260 9.31 -23.07 1.84
C GLU A 260 9.89 -23.58 3.16
N LEU A 261 10.14 -22.68 4.12
CA LEU A 261 10.79 -23.02 5.35
C LEU A 261 10.32 -22.14 6.51
N ASP A 262 10.57 -22.62 7.72
CA ASP A 262 10.47 -21.82 8.93
C ASP A 262 11.80 -21.10 9.18
N VAL A 263 11.75 -19.77 9.34
CA VAL A 263 12.89 -18.93 9.72
C VAL A 263 12.75 -18.58 11.19
N ASP A 264 13.74 -18.89 12.02
CA ASP A 264 13.76 -18.57 13.44
C ASP A 264 15.18 -18.17 13.89
N GLY A 265 15.24 -17.25 14.86
CA GLY A 265 16.50 -16.70 15.34
C GLY A 265 17.12 -15.67 14.38
N ALA A 266 18.33 -15.25 14.70
CA ALA A 266 19.05 -14.20 13.97
C ALA A 266 19.61 -14.68 12.61
N SER A 267 19.68 -15.98 12.37
CA SER A 267 20.13 -16.59 11.11
C SER A 267 19.55 -17.99 10.97
N THR A 268 19.01 -18.28 9.79
CA THR A 268 18.46 -19.59 9.44
C THR A 268 19.06 -20.07 8.13
N SER A 269 19.62 -21.28 8.11
CA SER A 269 20.20 -21.87 6.90
C SER A 269 19.12 -22.43 5.98
N VAL A 270 19.21 -22.10 4.69
CA VAL A 270 18.37 -22.65 3.60
C VAL A 270 19.07 -23.88 3.03
N ALA A 271 19.07 -24.98 3.81
CA ALA A 271 19.85 -26.18 3.52
C ALA A 271 19.53 -26.79 2.13
N GLU A 272 18.27 -26.68 1.69
CA GLU A 272 17.81 -27.20 0.40
C GLU A 272 18.37 -26.43 -0.81
N ALA A 273 18.95 -25.26 -0.60
CA ALA A 273 19.59 -24.47 -1.64
C ALA A 273 21.06 -24.84 -1.87
N ILE A 274 21.69 -25.56 -0.95
CA ILE A 274 23.10 -25.95 -1.05
C ILE A 274 23.27 -26.93 -2.22
N GLY A 275 24.25 -26.64 -3.07
CA GLY A 275 24.49 -27.41 -4.32
C GLY A 275 23.60 -27.01 -5.50
N VAL A 276 22.75 -26.01 -5.34
CA VAL A 276 21.94 -25.44 -6.44
C VAL A 276 22.75 -24.33 -7.12
N THR A 277 22.66 -24.22 -8.44
CA THR A 277 23.22 -23.07 -9.16
C THR A 277 22.43 -21.81 -8.78
N ARG A 278 23.12 -20.76 -8.37
CA ARG A 278 22.50 -19.47 -8.09
C ARG A 278 21.87 -18.89 -9.36
N THR A 279 20.65 -18.40 -9.22
CA THR A 279 19.91 -17.75 -10.31
C THR A 279 20.07 -16.23 -10.26
N PRO A 280 19.86 -15.50 -11.37
CA PRO A 280 20.01 -14.03 -11.43
C PRO A 280 19.20 -13.27 -10.36
N LEU A 281 18.04 -13.78 -9.97
CA LEU A 281 17.22 -13.22 -8.88
C LEU A 281 16.89 -14.31 -7.86
N VAL A 282 17.16 -14.03 -6.59
CA VAL A 282 16.74 -14.82 -5.43
C VAL A 282 15.85 -13.92 -4.56
N LEU A 283 14.59 -14.29 -4.40
CA LEU A 283 13.59 -13.51 -3.68
C LEU A 283 13.21 -14.21 -2.37
N VAL A 284 13.56 -13.59 -1.24
CA VAL A 284 13.13 -14.02 0.09
C VAL A 284 11.70 -13.52 0.33
N ASN A 285 10.88 -14.32 0.99
CA ASN A 285 9.45 -14.10 1.20
C ASN A 285 8.64 -14.11 -0.11
N ASP A 286 9.07 -14.88 -1.08
CA ASP A 286 8.31 -15.16 -2.29
C ASP A 286 6.91 -15.70 -1.92
N ASP A 287 5.85 -15.35 -2.67
CA ASP A 287 4.42 -15.53 -2.31
C ASP A 287 3.93 -14.64 -1.14
N ASP A 288 4.77 -13.78 -0.60
CA ASP A 288 4.41 -12.80 0.45
C ASP A 288 3.73 -13.42 1.68
N LEU A 289 4.25 -14.53 2.20
CA LEU A 289 3.66 -15.24 3.34
C LEU A 289 3.93 -14.56 4.70
N ALA A 290 5.04 -13.79 4.82
CA ALA A 290 5.48 -13.23 6.09
C ALA A 290 5.39 -11.70 6.13
N TYR A 291 5.22 -11.14 7.32
CA TYR A 291 5.35 -9.71 7.58
C TYR A 291 6.80 -9.40 7.97
N ALA A 292 7.58 -8.90 7.03
CA ALA A 292 8.96 -8.48 7.24
C ALA A 292 9.44 -7.58 6.09
N LYS A 293 10.34 -6.63 6.37
CA LYS A 293 11.07 -5.93 5.31
C LYS A 293 12.07 -6.89 4.67
N ILE A 294 12.06 -6.95 3.37
CA ILE A 294 12.96 -7.81 2.60
C ILE A 294 14.11 -6.98 2.03
N ARG A 295 15.30 -7.55 2.03
CA ARG A 295 16.46 -7.01 1.31
C ARG A 295 16.81 -7.94 0.17
N LEU A 296 17.02 -7.34 -0.99
CA LEU A 296 17.67 -8.03 -2.09
C LEU A 296 19.19 -8.06 -1.84
N ASP A 297 19.86 -9.11 -2.28
CA ASP A 297 21.31 -9.06 -2.41
C ASP A 297 21.71 -8.22 -3.64
N ASP A 298 22.99 -7.87 -3.73
CA ASP A 298 23.48 -6.94 -4.76
C ASP A 298 23.23 -7.44 -6.20
N GLU A 299 23.35 -8.74 -6.44
CA GLU A 299 23.11 -9.33 -7.76
C GLU A 299 21.62 -9.37 -8.09
N SER A 300 20.76 -9.73 -7.12
CA SER A 300 19.29 -9.70 -7.28
C SER A 300 18.79 -8.27 -7.50
N LEU A 301 19.36 -7.28 -6.82
CA LEU A 301 19.02 -5.87 -7.04
C LEU A 301 19.44 -5.41 -8.44
N ALA A 302 20.68 -5.70 -8.86
CA ALA A 302 21.15 -5.35 -10.20
C ALA A 302 20.29 -6.01 -11.30
N THR A 303 19.95 -7.28 -11.15
CA THR A 303 19.03 -7.99 -12.06
C THR A 303 17.65 -7.32 -12.10
N SER A 304 17.14 -6.89 -10.95
CA SER A 304 15.83 -6.23 -10.85
C SER A 304 15.82 -4.87 -11.55
N ILE A 305 16.87 -4.06 -11.40
CA ILE A 305 16.98 -2.75 -12.07
C ILE A 305 16.86 -2.91 -13.60
N GLU A 306 17.48 -3.95 -14.16
CA GLU A 306 17.52 -4.16 -15.61
C GLU A 306 16.33 -4.97 -16.15
N HIS A 307 15.72 -5.85 -15.33
CA HIS A 307 14.86 -6.92 -15.83
C HIS A 307 13.57 -7.16 -15.04
N LEU A 308 13.17 -6.28 -14.10
CA LEU A 308 11.94 -6.47 -13.32
C LEU A 308 10.70 -6.64 -14.19
N ALA A 309 10.61 -5.88 -15.28
CA ALA A 309 9.55 -5.98 -16.27
C ALA A 309 9.40 -7.37 -16.92
N LYS A 310 10.41 -8.24 -16.81
CA LYS A 310 10.40 -9.61 -17.37
C LYS A 310 9.84 -10.67 -16.41
N ILE A 311 9.55 -10.29 -15.15
CA ILE A 311 8.88 -11.18 -14.21
C ILE A 311 7.39 -11.19 -14.52
N SER A 312 6.83 -12.35 -14.86
CA SER A 312 5.41 -12.51 -15.19
C SER A 312 4.49 -12.43 -13.97
N ASP A 313 4.97 -12.91 -12.80
CA ASP A 313 4.20 -12.92 -11.55
C ASP A 313 4.09 -11.51 -10.96
N PRO A 314 2.88 -10.92 -10.85
CA PRO A 314 2.70 -9.56 -10.34
C PRO A 314 3.05 -9.43 -8.85
N LEU A 315 2.81 -10.46 -8.05
CA LEU A 315 3.15 -10.44 -6.62
C LEU A 315 4.67 -10.43 -6.42
N ALA A 316 5.42 -11.20 -7.23
CA ALA A 316 6.88 -11.17 -7.20
C ALA A 316 7.42 -9.79 -7.60
N ARG A 317 6.83 -9.14 -8.63
CA ARG A 317 7.20 -7.77 -9.00
C ARG A 317 6.92 -6.79 -7.84
N ALA A 318 5.74 -6.88 -7.21
CA ALA A 318 5.36 -6.02 -6.09
C ALA A 318 6.31 -6.18 -4.89
N LEU A 319 6.77 -7.40 -4.60
CA LEU A 319 7.78 -7.67 -3.57
C LEU A 319 9.12 -7.00 -3.91
N VAL A 320 9.56 -7.03 -5.16
CA VAL A 320 10.78 -6.35 -5.59
C VAL A 320 10.64 -4.83 -5.50
N TRP A 321 9.50 -4.26 -5.96
CA TRP A 321 9.20 -2.83 -5.81
C TRP A 321 9.26 -2.39 -4.35
N GLY A 322 8.57 -3.13 -3.46
CA GLY A 322 8.54 -2.84 -2.02
C GLY A 322 9.90 -2.98 -1.35
N SER A 323 10.68 -4.01 -1.71
CA SER A 323 12.04 -4.21 -1.19
C SER A 323 12.99 -3.07 -1.56
N ALA A 324 12.95 -2.62 -2.81
CA ALA A 324 13.76 -1.50 -3.29
C ALA A 324 13.34 -0.18 -2.62
N TRP A 325 12.04 0.05 -2.46
CA TRP A 325 11.51 1.20 -1.74
C TRP A 325 11.96 1.25 -0.29
N ASP A 326 11.79 0.16 0.47
CA ASP A 326 12.18 0.08 1.86
C ASP A 326 13.69 0.26 2.05
N ALA A 327 14.51 -0.33 1.19
CA ALA A 327 15.96 -0.14 1.22
C ALA A 327 16.38 1.32 0.91
N THR A 328 15.63 2.01 0.03
CA THR A 328 15.85 3.43 -0.27
C THR A 328 15.47 4.30 0.94
N ARG A 329 14.34 4.05 1.59
CA ARG A 329 13.92 4.74 2.82
C ARG A 329 14.92 4.57 3.96
N ASP A 330 15.48 3.37 4.09
CA ASP A 330 16.47 3.05 5.13
C ASP A 330 17.89 3.55 4.77
N SER A 331 18.04 4.24 3.62
CA SER A 331 19.32 4.78 3.11
C SER A 331 20.36 3.69 2.77
N GLU A 332 19.91 2.48 2.47
CA GLU A 332 20.76 1.35 2.03
C GLU A 332 20.90 1.33 0.50
N VAL A 333 19.96 1.90 -0.24
CA VAL A 333 19.96 2.05 -1.70
C VAL A 333 19.90 3.54 -2.04
N ALA A 334 20.66 3.97 -3.04
CA ALA A 334 20.63 5.37 -3.48
C ALA A 334 19.28 5.73 -4.14
N GLY A 335 18.75 6.92 -3.83
CA GLY A 335 17.51 7.39 -4.45
C GLY A 335 17.59 7.45 -5.98
N SER A 336 18.78 7.70 -6.56
CA SER A 336 18.98 7.64 -8.02
C SER A 336 18.74 6.24 -8.61
N ASP A 337 19.15 5.20 -7.90
CA ASP A 337 19.00 3.81 -8.36
C ASP A 337 17.53 3.38 -8.32
N TYR A 338 16.77 3.85 -7.29
CA TYR A 338 15.34 3.66 -7.23
C TYR A 338 14.62 4.38 -8.38
N VAL A 339 15.01 5.63 -8.69
CA VAL A 339 14.46 6.36 -9.84
C VAL A 339 14.74 5.61 -11.14
N ASP A 340 15.96 5.09 -11.32
CA ASP A 340 16.33 4.32 -12.51
C ASP A 340 15.56 3.00 -12.62
N LEU A 341 15.37 2.28 -11.50
CA LEU A 341 14.53 1.09 -11.44
C LEU A 341 13.10 1.40 -11.93
N VAL A 342 12.49 2.48 -11.41
CA VAL A 342 11.12 2.86 -11.76
C VAL A 342 11.02 3.25 -13.23
N LEU A 343 11.85 4.19 -13.70
CA LEU A 343 11.74 4.71 -15.07
C LEU A 343 12.07 3.66 -16.15
N ARG A 344 12.79 2.60 -15.82
CA ARG A 344 13.07 1.50 -16.76
C ARG A 344 11.94 0.47 -16.84
N ASN A 345 11.19 0.25 -15.75
CA ASN A 345 10.33 -0.92 -15.65
C ASN A 345 8.83 -0.60 -15.51
N ILE A 346 8.44 0.60 -15.02
CA ILE A 346 7.04 0.89 -14.66
C ILE A 346 6.08 0.94 -15.87
N ALA A 347 6.59 1.25 -17.06
CA ALA A 347 5.75 1.34 -18.27
C ALA A 347 5.09 0.00 -18.67
N THR A 348 5.62 -1.12 -18.18
CA THR A 348 5.09 -2.45 -18.46
C THR A 348 4.38 -3.09 -17.26
N GLU A 349 4.28 -2.37 -16.14
CA GLU A 349 3.52 -2.85 -14.98
C GLU A 349 2.04 -2.89 -15.30
N THR A 350 1.36 -3.95 -14.87
CA THR A 350 -0.04 -4.22 -15.17
C THR A 350 -0.96 -4.02 -13.97
N GLU A 351 -0.40 -4.10 -12.76
CA GLU A 351 -1.20 -3.97 -11.54
C GLU A 351 -1.40 -2.50 -11.16
N SER A 352 -2.66 -2.06 -11.22
CA SER A 352 -3.05 -0.67 -11.03
C SER A 352 -2.58 -0.09 -9.69
N THR A 353 -2.71 -0.83 -8.60
CA THR A 353 -2.27 -0.39 -7.26
C THR A 353 -0.74 -0.33 -7.17
N THR A 354 -0.03 -1.28 -7.78
CA THR A 354 1.43 -1.27 -7.86
C THR A 354 1.93 -0.05 -8.62
N ILE A 355 1.30 0.28 -9.78
CA ILE A 355 1.61 1.50 -10.54
C ILE A 355 1.41 2.72 -9.66
N ARG A 356 0.23 2.89 -9.06
CA ARG A 356 -0.13 4.04 -8.21
C ARG A 356 0.86 4.24 -7.08
N THR A 357 1.17 3.18 -6.35
CA THR A 357 2.05 3.23 -5.18
C THR A 357 3.48 3.54 -5.59
N THR A 358 4.00 2.89 -6.63
CA THR A 358 5.37 3.10 -7.13
C THR A 358 5.56 4.52 -7.68
N LEU A 359 4.57 5.06 -8.38
CA LEU A 359 4.62 6.45 -8.88
C LEU A 359 4.60 7.47 -7.73
N ALA A 360 3.82 7.25 -6.67
CA ALA A 360 3.85 8.09 -5.47
C ALA A 360 5.20 7.99 -4.73
N GLN A 361 5.77 6.80 -4.67
CA GLN A 361 7.09 6.56 -4.06
C GLN A 361 8.22 7.25 -4.84
N VAL A 362 8.25 7.14 -6.17
CA VAL A 362 9.29 7.80 -6.99
C VAL A 362 9.19 9.33 -6.91
N ALA A 363 7.98 9.87 -6.85
CA ALA A 363 7.77 11.30 -6.61
C ALA A 363 8.34 11.73 -5.23
N THR A 364 8.13 10.92 -4.21
CA THR A 364 8.71 11.15 -2.87
C THR A 364 10.23 11.06 -2.89
N VAL A 365 10.80 10.05 -3.56
CA VAL A 365 12.26 9.90 -3.70
C VAL A 365 12.88 11.11 -4.38
N ALA A 366 12.29 11.58 -5.48
CA ALA A 366 12.79 12.74 -6.21
C ALA A 366 12.85 14.00 -5.34
N ARG A 367 11.89 14.17 -4.45
CA ARG A 367 11.75 15.36 -3.60
C ARG A 367 12.58 15.28 -2.32
N MET A 368 12.72 14.10 -1.71
CA MET A 368 13.24 13.94 -0.35
C MET A 368 14.54 13.13 -0.26
N TYR A 369 14.78 12.17 -1.15
CA TYR A 369 15.91 11.23 -1.04
C TYR A 369 17.02 11.47 -2.08
N VAL A 370 16.76 12.32 -3.09
CA VAL A 370 17.78 12.80 -4.02
C VAL A 370 18.45 14.04 -3.44
N THR A 371 19.77 14.18 -3.66
CA THR A 371 20.50 15.35 -3.18
C THR A 371 19.91 16.66 -3.72
N PRO A 372 19.85 17.74 -2.93
CA PRO A 372 19.24 19.01 -3.36
C PRO A 372 19.73 19.52 -4.73
N ALA A 373 21.04 19.35 -5.01
CA ALA A 373 21.63 19.79 -6.29
C ALA A 373 21.10 19.05 -7.54
N ARG A 374 20.51 17.86 -7.37
CA ARG A 374 19.98 17.04 -8.47
C ARG A 374 18.45 16.97 -8.47
N ARG A 375 17.79 17.55 -7.49
CA ARG A 375 16.34 17.44 -7.27
C ARG A 375 15.55 17.91 -8.48
N ASP A 376 15.77 19.14 -8.94
CA ASP A 376 15.02 19.74 -10.03
C ASP A 376 15.21 18.98 -11.36
N GLU A 377 16.44 18.54 -11.63
CA GLU A 377 16.75 17.68 -12.79
C GLU A 377 16.00 16.35 -12.70
N THR A 378 15.96 15.74 -11.52
CA THR A 378 15.29 14.45 -11.30
C THR A 378 13.77 14.58 -11.45
N ILE A 379 13.16 15.62 -10.85
CA ILE A 379 11.73 15.90 -10.98
C ILE A 379 11.36 16.12 -12.45
N ARG A 380 12.14 16.92 -13.18
CA ARG A 380 11.91 17.16 -14.61
C ARG A 380 12.02 15.87 -15.43
N ARG A 381 13.08 15.06 -15.18
CA ARG A 381 13.28 13.78 -15.87
C ARG A 381 12.08 12.83 -15.65
N ILE A 382 11.55 12.75 -14.44
CA ILE A 382 10.37 11.95 -14.16
C ILE A 382 9.16 12.49 -14.91
N ALA A 383 8.89 13.80 -14.85
CA ALA A 383 7.77 14.42 -15.55
C ALA A 383 7.83 14.16 -17.08
N ASP A 384 8.97 14.42 -17.71
CA ASP A 384 9.19 14.18 -19.14
C ASP A 384 8.96 12.71 -19.53
N THR A 385 9.43 11.80 -18.67
CA THR A 385 9.27 10.35 -18.89
C THR A 385 7.79 9.94 -18.75
N MET A 386 7.07 10.47 -17.75
CA MET A 386 5.65 10.18 -17.55
C MET A 386 4.79 10.69 -18.71
N LEU A 387 5.09 11.87 -19.23
CA LEU A 387 4.42 12.35 -20.46
C LEU A 387 4.67 11.40 -21.63
N THR A 388 5.92 11.00 -21.84
CA THR A 388 6.29 10.03 -22.89
C THR A 388 5.55 8.70 -22.72
N PHE A 389 5.43 8.20 -21.51
CA PHE A 389 4.67 6.96 -21.24
C PHE A 389 3.18 7.15 -21.50
N ALA A 390 2.59 8.26 -21.08
CA ALA A 390 1.18 8.56 -21.35
C ALA A 390 0.87 8.64 -22.85
N GLU A 391 1.79 9.17 -23.65
CA GLU A 391 1.64 9.28 -25.11
C GLU A 391 1.82 7.95 -25.86
N ASN A 392 2.57 7.00 -25.30
CA ASN A 392 2.93 5.74 -25.96
C ASN A 392 2.29 4.49 -25.35
N ALA A 393 1.61 4.60 -24.21
CA ALA A 393 0.89 3.48 -23.61
C ALA A 393 -0.31 3.05 -24.46
N GLU A 394 -0.84 1.86 -24.19
CA GLU A 394 -2.06 1.38 -24.83
C GLU A 394 -3.21 2.39 -24.61
N PRO A 395 -3.85 2.87 -25.69
CA PRO A 395 -4.89 3.87 -25.58
C PRO A 395 -6.04 3.44 -24.66
N GLY A 396 -6.35 4.27 -23.69
CA GLY A 396 -7.40 4.03 -22.71
C GLY A 396 -6.99 3.08 -21.57
N SER A 397 -5.73 2.61 -21.53
CA SER A 397 -5.26 1.77 -20.42
C SER A 397 -5.23 2.54 -19.10
N ASP A 398 -5.26 1.78 -18.00
CA ASP A 398 -5.14 2.32 -16.66
C ASP A 398 -3.76 2.95 -16.41
N GLY A 399 -2.70 2.29 -16.87
CA GLY A 399 -1.33 2.83 -16.81
C GLY A 399 -1.21 4.17 -17.55
N GLN A 400 -1.80 4.31 -18.74
CA GLN A 400 -1.82 5.57 -19.50
C GLN A 400 -2.41 6.71 -18.67
N PHE A 401 -3.55 6.46 -18.04
CA PHE A 401 -4.24 7.43 -17.20
C PHE A 401 -3.40 7.82 -15.98
N GLN A 402 -2.78 6.86 -15.31
CA GLN A 402 -1.92 7.12 -14.16
C GLN A 402 -0.64 7.88 -14.53
N PHE A 403 -0.02 7.58 -15.69
CA PHE A 403 1.16 8.31 -16.17
C PHE A 403 0.84 9.77 -16.47
N LEU A 404 -0.31 10.06 -17.11
CA LEU A 404 -0.74 11.44 -17.35
C LEU A 404 -0.97 12.22 -16.05
N ARG A 405 -1.65 11.62 -15.07
CA ARG A 405 -1.86 12.25 -13.75
C ARG A 405 -0.55 12.48 -13.00
N THR A 406 0.38 11.53 -13.10
CA THR A 406 1.71 11.69 -12.51
C THR A 406 2.51 12.79 -13.19
N PHE A 407 2.43 12.91 -14.53
CA PHE A 407 3.00 14.04 -15.25
C PHE A 407 2.46 15.38 -14.72
N ALA A 408 1.14 15.49 -14.53
CA ALA A 408 0.53 16.70 -13.98
C ALA A 408 1.05 17.04 -12.58
N THR A 409 1.10 16.06 -11.67
CA THR A 409 1.58 16.29 -10.29
C THR A 409 3.10 16.52 -10.18
N MET A 410 3.87 16.15 -11.20
CA MET A 410 5.31 16.37 -11.29
C MET A 410 5.69 17.56 -12.19
N ALA A 411 4.72 18.26 -12.75
CA ALA A 411 4.94 19.45 -13.57
C ALA A 411 5.72 20.51 -12.80
N SER A 412 6.85 20.95 -13.33
CA SER A 412 7.82 21.80 -12.63
C SER A 412 8.39 22.91 -13.50
N THR A 413 7.98 22.99 -14.78
CA THR A 413 8.45 24.02 -15.70
C THR A 413 7.27 24.65 -16.45
N PRO A 414 7.40 25.91 -16.93
CA PRO A 414 6.36 26.53 -17.76
C PRO A 414 6.02 25.72 -19.02
N GLU A 415 6.98 25.01 -19.59
CA GLU A 415 6.77 24.14 -20.76
C GLU A 415 5.85 22.96 -20.41
N HIS A 416 6.00 22.34 -19.21
CA HIS A 416 5.07 21.31 -18.72
C HIS A 416 3.66 21.89 -18.57
N GLY A 417 3.54 23.08 -17.96
CA GLY A 417 2.26 23.75 -17.80
C GLY A 417 1.58 24.07 -19.12
N GLU A 418 2.35 24.47 -20.15
CA GLU A 418 1.81 24.74 -21.49
C GLU A 418 1.30 23.44 -22.15
N VAL A 419 2.00 22.31 -22.00
CA VAL A 419 1.51 21.02 -22.49
C VAL A 419 0.20 20.64 -21.79
N LEU A 420 0.11 20.81 -20.47
CA LEU A 420 -1.12 20.54 -19.70
C LEU A 420 -2.27 21.44 -20.15
N ARG A 421 -2.00 22.74 -20.40
CA ARG A 421 -2.98 23.67 -20.95
C ARG A 421 -3.53 23.20 -22.31
N GLN A 422 -2.64 22.75 -23.21
CA GLN A 422 -3.03 22.25 -24.51
C GLN A 422 -3.88 20.98 -24.44
N ILE A 423 -3.54 20.05 -23.51
CA ILE A 423 -4.34 18.85 -23.28
C ILE A 423 -5.71 19.23 -22.72
N ARG A 424 -5.76 20.11 -21.72
CA ARG A 424 -6.97 20.58 -21.06
C ARG A 424 -7.90 21.31 -22.05
N SER A 425 -7.35 22.14 -22.96
CA SER A 425 -8.13 22.87 -23.98
C SER A 425 -8.52 22.02 -25.19
N GLY A 426 -7.98 20.80 -25.33
CA GLY A 426 -8.17 19.97 -26.52
C GLY A 426 -7.31 20.37 -27.74
N GLU A 427 -6.38 21.31 -27.58
CA GLU A 427 -5.40 21.66 -28.64
C GLU A 427 -4.41 20.51 -28.88
N LYS A 428 -4.08 19.77 -27.81
CA LYS A 428 -3.32 18.53 -27.88
C LYS A 428 -4.18 17.39 -27.37
N THR A 429 -4.30 16.33 -28.13
CA THR A 429 -5.02 15.11 -27.74
C THR A 429 -4.05 13.96 -27.53
N ILE A 430 -4.32 13.13 -26.55
CA ILE A 430 -3.67 11.84 -26.32
C ILE A 430 -4.73 10.78 -26.61
N ASP A 431 -4.45 9.87 -27.55
CA ASP A 431 -5.41 8.83 -27.93
C ASP A 431 -5.77 7.97 -26.71
N GLY A 432 -7.06 7.66 -26.50
CA GLY A 432 -7.56 6.95 -25.33
C GLY A 432 -7.78 7.78 -24.06
N ILE A 433 -7.38 9.07 -24.04
CA ILE A 433 -7.65 9.99 -22.93
C ILE A 433 -8.83 10.92 -23.29
N THR A 434 -9.79 10.95 -22.39
CA THR A 434 -10.87 11.95 -22.40
C THR A 434 -10.74 12.78 -21.13
N VAL A 435 -10.67 14.10 -21.28
CA VAL A 435 -10.63 15.02 -20.15
C VAL A 435 -12.05 15.14 -19.59
N ASP A 436 -12.30 14.46 -18.48
CA ASP A 436 -13.50 14.59 -17.67
C ASP A 436 -13.30 15.61 -16.55
N THR A 437 -14.30 15.78 -15.69
CA THR A 437 -14.27 16.82 -14.65
C THR A 437 -13.11 16.64 -13.67
N ASP A 438 -12.80 15.42 -13.24
CA ASP A 438 -11.75 15.23 -12.23
C ASP A 438 -10.35 15.29 -12.87
N LEU A 439 -10.18 14.78 -14.08
CA LEU A 439 -8.94 14.96 -14.84
C LEU A 439 -8.70 16.44 -15.18
N ASP A 440 -9.74 17.23 -15.48
CA ASP A 440 -9.61 18.67 -15.69
C ASP A 440 -9.00 19.37 -14.48
N TRP A 441 -9.43 18.99 -13.26
CA TRP A 441 -8.85 19.48 -12.01
C TRP A 441 -7.39 19.03 -11.81
N ASP A 442 -7.06 17.80 -12.14
CA ASP A 442 -5.67 17.30 -12.03
C ASP A 442 -4.73 18.03 -13.02
N LEU A 443 -5.19 18.28 -14.26
CA LEU A 443 -4.42 19.06 -15.23
C LEU A 443 -4.24 20.51 -14.78
N LEU A 444 -5.28 21.12 -14.21
CA LEU A 444 -5.21 22.48 -13.68
C LEU A 444 -4.24 22.57 -12.48
N GLU A 445 -4.18 21.54 -11.61
CA GLU A 445 -3.18 21.48 -10.54
C GLU A 445 -1.75 21.56 -11.08
N GLY A 446 -1.44 20.77 -12.12
CA GLY A 446 -0.12 20.82 -12.76
C GLY A 446 0.18 22.19 -13.42
N MET A 447 -0.82 22.86 -13.96
CA MET A 447 -0.68 24.23 -14.49
C MET A 447 -0.39 25.23 -13.36
N VAL A 448 -1.01 25.10 -12.20
CA VAL A 448 -0.72 25.93 -11.00
C VAL A 448 0.70 25.68 -10.52
N LEU A 449 1.11 24.41 -10.39
CA LEU A 449 2.47 24.01 -9.95
C LEU A 449 3.57 24.55 -10.87
N SER A 450 3.31 24.61 -12.16
CA SER A 450 4.25 25.12 -13.16
C SER A 450 4.17 26.64 -13.37
N GLY A 451 3.30 27.34 -12.64
CA GLY A 451 3.14 28.79 -12.70
C GLY A 451 2.41 29.30 -13.96
N VAL A 452 1.75 28.43 -14.72
CA VAL A 452 0.99 28.78 -15.94
C VAL A 452 -0.45 29.17 -15.62
N ALA A 453 -1.06 28.62 -14.56
CA ALA A 453 -2.40 28.98 -14.10
C ALA A 453 -2.36 29.75 -12.78
N THR A 454 -3.41 30.54 -12.55
CA THR A 454 -3.56 31.44 -11.42
C THR A 454 -4.87 31.18 -10.66
N ASP A 455 -5.12 31.90 -9.57
CA ASP A 455 -6.38 31.83 -8.82
C ASP A 455 -7.62 32.13 -9.70
N THR A 456 -7.48 32.98 -10.72
CA THR A 456 -8.57 33.25 -11.69
C THR A 456 -8.95 31.99 -12.47
N ASP A 457 -7.99 31.15 -12.83
CA ASP A 457 -8.26 29.89 -13.56
C ASP A 457 -8.97 28.88 -12.64
N ILE A 458 -8.63 28.88 -11.34
CA ILE A 458 -9.32 28.08 -10.32
C ILE A 458 -10.77 28.56 -10.14
N ASP A 459 -11.02 29.87 -10.10
CA ASP A 459 -12.38 30.43 -10.03
C ASP A 459 -13.24 30.02 -11.23
N ILE A 460 -12.67 30.05 -12.44
CA ILE A 460 -13.37 29.62 -13.65
C ILE A 460 -13.73 28.12 -13.57
N ALA A 461 -12.80 27.27 -13.13
CA ALA A 461 -13.04 25.85 -12.99
C ALA A 461 -14.12 25.56 -11.92
N LEU A 462 -14.05 26.26 -10.76
CA LEU A 462 -15.05 26.15 -9.69
C LEU A 462 -16.44 26.61 -10.14
N ALA A 463 -16.53 27.65 -10.96
CA ALA A 463 -17.81 28.10 -11.52
C ALA A 463 -18.42 27.07 -12.49
N ALA A 464 -17.58 26.28 -13.16
CA ALA A 464 -18.01 25.18 -14.05
C ALA A 464 -18.38 23.91 -13.26
N ASP A 465 -17.72 23.65 -12.13
CA ASP A 465 -17.98 22.52 -11.24
C ASP A 465 -18.41 23.00 -9.84
N ASN A 466 -19.60 23.56 -9.75
CA ASN A 466 -20.18 24.07 -8.50
C ASN A 466 -20.75 22.94 -7.63
N THR A 467 -19.87 21.99 -7.24
CA THR A 467 -20.17 20.84 -6.37
C THR A 467 -19.29 20.85 -5.13
N ALA A 468 -19.58 19.98 -4.14
CA ALA A 468 -18.70 19.79 -2.98
C ALA A 468 -17.28 19.38 -3.40
N ASN A 469 -17.16 18.44 -4.36
CA ASN A 469 -15.87 18.00 -4.89
C ASN A 469 -15.11 19.13 -5.60
N GLY A 470 -15.82 19.97 -6.38
CA GLY A 470 -15.22 21.16 -7.00
C GLY A 470 -14.70 22.16 -5.96
N ALA A 471 -15.44 22.37 -4.86
CA ALA A 471 -15.00 23.23 -3.76
C ALA A 471 -13.75 22.68 -3.07
N GLN A 472 -13.68 21.36 -2.83
CA GLN A 472 -12.52 20.67 -2.27
C GLN A 472 -11.30 20.78 -3.20
N ALA A 473 -11.48 20.53 -4.50
CA ALA A 473 -10.41 20.68 -5.51
C ALA A 473 -9.89 22.13 -5.56
N ALA A 474 -10.77 23.13 -5.60
CA ALA A 474 -10.38 24.53 -5.59
C ALA A 474 -9.60 24.90 -4.32
N ALA A 475 -10.04 24.43 -3.14
CA ALA A 475 -9.33 24.64 -1.88
C ALA A 475 -7.91 24.04 -1.93
N ARG A 476 -7.76 22.82 -2.44
CA ARG A 476 -6.45 22.16 -2.64
C ARG A 476 -5.56 22.97 -3.57
N LEU A 477 -6.07 23.37 -4.73
CA LEU A 477 -5.28 24.07 -5.74
C LEU A 477 -4.84 25.47 -5.26
N ARG A 478 -5.69 26.23 -4.56
CA ARG A 478 -5.30 27.49 -3.95
C ARG A 478 -4.18 27.32 -2.93
N ALA A 479 -4.27 26.27 -2.14
CA ALA A 479 -3.24 25.94 -1.17
C ALA A 479 -1.92 25.46 -1.81
N THR A 480 -1.97 24.97 -3.05
CA THR A 480 -0.79 24.55 -3.82
C THR A 480 -0.01 25.73 -4.40
N ILE A 481 -0.60 26.93 -4.56
CA ILE A 481 0.07 28.10 -5.14
C ILE A 481 1.41 28.38 -4.42
N PRO A 482 2.57 28.31 -5.12
CA PRO A 482 3.88 28.32 -4.48
C PRO A 482 4.40 29.74 -4.21
N THR A 483 3.62 30.55 -3.47
CA THR A 483 4.02 31.90 -3.06
C THR A 483 3.95 32.04 -1.54
N THR A 484 4.89 32.82 -0.97
CA THR A 484 4.93 33.07 0.49
C THR A 484 3.61 33.64 1.00
N ASP A 485 3.00 34.56 0.27
CA ASP A 485 1.75 35.18 0.67
C ASP A 485 0.57 34.19 0.55
N GLY A 486 0.53 33.37 -0.51
CA GLY A 486 -0.45 32.30 -0.68
C GLY A 486 -0.37 31.29 0.46
N LYS A 487 0.83 30.77 0.76
CA LYS A 487 1.02 29.85 1.88
C LYS A 487 0.64 30.45 3.23
N ARG A 488 0.96 31.73 3.48
CA ARG A 488 0.57 32.43 4.71
C ARG A 488 -0.96 32.53 4.82
N THR A 489 -1.63 32.97 3.76
CA THR A 489 -3.09 33.10 3.73
C THR A 489 -3.78 31.78 4.04
N VAL A 490 -3.31 30.69 3.43
CA VAL A 490 -3.84 29.33 3.66
C VAL A 490 -3.59 28.86 5.09
N PHE A 491 -2.39 29.10 5.64
CA PHE A 491 -2.08 28.76 7.03
C PHE A 491 -2.99 29.50 8.02
N GLU A 492 -3.21 30.82 7.81
CA GLU A 492 -4.10 31.64 8.63
C GLU A 492 -5.55 31.16 8.52
N LEU A 493 -6.01 30.78 7.31
CA LEU A 493 -7.35 30.23 7.09
C LEU A 493 -7.58 28.96 7.92
N ILE A 494 -6.67 27.97 7.82
CA ILE A 494 -6.80 26.69 8.56
C ILE A 494 -6.74 26.92 10.08
N ARG A 495 -5.88 27.86 10.54
CA ARG A 495 -5.71 28.14 11.97
C ARG A 495 -6.91 28.86 12.59
N ASP A 496 -7.50 29.81 11.86
CA ASP A 496 -8.40 30.81 12.44
C ASP A 496 -9.88 30.55 12.12
N ASP A 497 -10.21 29.77 11.10
CA ASP A 497 -11.59 29.46 10.70
C ASP A 497 -12.02 28.05 11.15
N ALA A 498 -12.56 27.99 12.37
CA ALA A 498 -13.10 26.74 12.94
C ALA A 498 -14.44 26.29 12.31
N SER A 499 -15.00 27.04 11.35
CA SER A 499 -16.26 26.70 10.68
C SER A 499 -16.06 25.90 9.39
N LEU A 500 -14.82 25.71 8.95
CA LEU A 500 -14.51 24.95 7.74
C LEU A 500 -14.95 23.49 7.89
N PRO A 501 -15.62 22.91 6.88
CA PRO A 501 -15.86 21.47 6.83
C PRO A 501 -14.56 20.66 6.86
N ASN A 502 -14.56 19.50 7.51
CA ASN A 502 -13.36 18.63 7.60
C ASN A 502 -12.75 18.29 6.24
N ALA A 503 -13.59 18.00 5.25
CA ALA A 503 -13.14 17.72 3.88
C ALA A 503 -12.37 18.90 3.26
N ILE A 504 -12.84 20.15 3.47
CA ILE A 504 -12.15 21.35 2.99
C ILE A 504 -10.81 21.53 3.71
N VAL A 505 -10.76 21.31 5.02
CA VAL A 505 -9.51 21.39 5.80
C VAL A 505 -8.49 20.36 5.30
N ASP A 506 -8.90 19.10 5.10
CA ASP A 506 -8.04 18.04 4.61
C ASP A 506 -7.47 18.34 3.22
N HIS A 507 -8.32 18.73 2.27
CA HIS A 507 -7.89 19.11 0.91
C HIS A 507 -6.96 20.34 0.92
N THR A 508 -7.23 21.31 1.78
CA THR A 508 -6.38 22.49 1.94
C THR A 508 -5.01 22.11 2.49
N ILE A 509 -4.94 21.23 3.51
CA ILE A 509 -3.67 20.74 4.07
C ILE A 509 -2.88 19.95 3.00
N ARG A 510 -3.52 19.11 2.21
CA ARG A 510 -2.86 18.37 1.12
C ARG A 510 -2.20 19.32 0.10
N GLY A 511 -2.90 20.37 -0.32
CA GLY A 511 -2.33 21.40 -1.20
C GLY A 511 -1.22 22.22 -0.53
N TYR A 512 -1.38 22.57 0.75
CA TYR A 512 -0.39 23.31 1.50
C TYR A 512 0.94 22.56 1.64
N GLN A 513 0.87 21.25 1.86
CA GLN A 513 2.03 20.37 2.03
C GLN A 513 2.64 19.89 0.70
N HIS A 514 2.25 20.45 -0.43
CA HIS A 514 2.78 20.02 -1.71
C HIS A 514 4.31 20.18 -1.75
N LEU A 515 5.03 19.08 -1.92
CA LEU A 515 6.46 18.96 -1.68
C LEU A 515 7.38 19.60 -2.75
N ASN A 516 6.82 20.25 -3.78
CA ASN A 516 7.66 20.99 -4.74
C ASN A 516 8.24 22.27 -4.12
N ASP A 517 7.74 22.69 -2.96
CA ASP A 517 8.18 23.88 -2.25
C ASP A 517 8.67 23.51 -0.83
N VAL A 518 9.84 22.90 -0.75
CA VAL A 518 10.52 22.54 0.52
C VAL A 518 11.65 23.53 0.89
N SER A 519 11.65 24.74 0.34
CA SER A 519 12.65 25.78 0.64
C SER A 519 12.34 26.56 1.91
#